data_5729adc93770cf1e48051e4e50b92552
#
_entry.id   5729adc93770cf1e48051e4e50b92552
#
_cell.length_a   1.000
_cell.length_b   1.000
_cell.length_c   1.000
_cell.angle_alpha   90.00
_cell.angle_beta   90.00
_cell.angle_gamma   90.00
#
_symmetry.space_group_name_H-M   'P 1'
#
loop_
_entity.id
_entity.type
_entity.pdbx_description
1 polymer ?
#
loop_
_entity_poly.entity_id
_entity_poly.type
_entity_poly.pdbx_seq_one_letter_code
_entity_poly.pdbx_strand_id
1 'polypeptide(L)'
;MQNDIKIKERAYEFAIKIIKLTKKLPKDTGGFVLGRQLIKSGTSIGANVEEATGAFSKDDFIFKMNIALKEARETNYWLRLIRDAGMLKNPEVEDILNESKNIKNILSAIVKTSKERR
;
A
#
# COMPACT_ATOMS: atom_id res chain seq x y z
N MET A 1 0.28 7.93 17.95
CA MET A 1 0.85 9.12 17.31
C MET A 1 2.16 8.83 16.61
N GLN A 2 3.16 8.28 17.28
CA GLN A 2 4.41 7.92 16.61
C GLN A 2 4.21 6.89 15.51
N ASN A 3 3.34 5.89 15.72
CA ASN A 3 3.06 4.88 14.71
C ASN A 3 2.39 5.48 13.47
N ASP A 4 1.54 6.50 13.67
CA ASP A 4 0.85 7.17 12.58
C ASP A 4 1.84 7.96 11.70
N ILE A 5 2.82 8.61 12.34
CA ILE A 5 3.86 9.35 11.63
C ILE A 5 4.75 8.38 10.84
N LYS A 6 5.14 7.29 11.47
CA LYS A 6 5.99 6.28 10.83
C LYS A 6 5.30 5.62 9.64
N ILE A 7 4.03 5.27 9.79
CA ILE A 7 3.29 4.65 8.67
C ILE A 7 3.09 5.66 7.53
N LYS A 8 2.89 6.93 7.83
CA LYS A 8 2.77 7.97 6.83
C LYS A 8 4.02 8.06 5.97
N GLU A 9 5.19 8.14 6.59
CA GLU A 9 6.47 8.19 5.89
C GLU A 9 6.72 6.92 5.10
N ARG A 10 6.44 5.79 5.70
CA ARG A 10 6.66 4.48 5.12
C ARG A 10 5.80 4.25 3.90
N ALA A 11 4.53 4.67 3.98
CA ALA A 11 3.60 4.57 2.86
C ALA A 11 4.00 5.49 1.70
N TYR A 12 4.54 6.66 2.02
CA TYR A 12 5.02 7.59 1.01
C TYR A 12 6.21 7.00 0.24
N GLU A 13 7.19 6.47 0.96
CA GLU A 13 8.35 5.84 0.32
C GLU A 13 7.97 4.60 -0.47
N PHE A 14 7.01 3.85 0.04
CA PHE A 14 6.48 2.69 -0.67
C PHE A 14 5.85 3.09 -2.00
N ALA A 15 5.08 4.18 -2.02
CA ALA A 15 4.47 4.70 -3.24
C ALA A 15 5.53 5.02 -4.29
N ILE A 16 6.65 5.62 -3.88
CA ILE A 16 7.76 5.92 -4.78
C ILE A 16 8.33 4.62 -5.36
N LYS A 17 8.53 3.62 -4.53
CA LYS A 17 9.04 2.32 -4.98
C LYS A 17 8.09 1.66 -5.97
N ILE A 18 6.79 1.76 -5.73
CA ILE A 18 5.78 1.23 -6.65
C ILE A 18 5.88 1.91 -8.02
N ILE A 19 5.96 3.23 -8.04
CA ILE A 19 6.08 3.99 -9.29
C ILE A 19 7.32 3.54 -10.05
N LYS A 20 8.46 3.42 -9.37
CA LYS A 20 9.70 2.98 -10.00
C LYS A 20 9.61 1.55 -10.51
N LEU A 21 8.95 0.68 -9.76
CA LEU A 21 8.78 -0.71 -10.15
C LEU A 21 7.97 -0.86 -11.43
N THR A 22 6.92 -0.07 -11.60
CA THR A 22 6.07 -0.16 -12.79
C THR A 22 6.82 0.16 -14.08
N LYS A 23 7.88 0.95 -14.00
CA LYS A 23 8.71 1.26 -15.16
C LYS A 23 9.47 0.04 -15.68
N LYS A 24 9.60 -0.99 -14.87
CA LYS A 24 10.32 -2.23 -15.20
C LYS A 24 9.40 -3.34 -15.67
N LEU A 25 8.09 -3.13 -15.64
CA LEU A 25 7.13 -4.13 -16.10
C LEU A 25 7.21 -4.28 -17.63
N PRO A 26 6.85 -5.47 -18.16
CA PRO A 26 6.82 -5.67 -19.61
C PRO A 26 5.95 -4.62 -20.29
N LYS A 27 6.37 -4.19 -21.48
CA LYS A 27 5.64 -3.19 -22.26
C LYS A 27 4.66 -3.87 -23.20
N ASP A 28 3.67 -4.51 -22.57
CA ASP A 28 2.61 -5.24 -23.26
C ASP A 28 1.31 -5.03 -22.47
N THR A 29 0.23 -5.65 -22.93
CA THR A 29 -1.09 -5.49 -22.30
C THR A 29 -1.07 -5.81 -20.81
N GLY A 30 -0.48 -6.95 -20.44
CA GLY A 30 -0.41 -7.36 -19.04
C GLY A 30 0.36 -6.35 -18.18
N GLY A 31 1.52 -5.93 -18.65
CA GLY A 31 2.34 -4.96 -17.95
C GLY A 31 1.65 -3.61 -17.80
N PHE A 32 0.99 -3.13 -18.83
CA PHE A 32 0.28 -1.85 -18.78
C PHE A 32 -0.91 -1.89 -17.83
N VAL A 33 -1.72 -2.96 -17.91
CA VAL A 33 -2.93 -3.08 -17.08
C VAL A 33 -2.55 -3.25 -15.62
N LEU A 34 -1.63 -4.18 -15.32
CA LEU A 34 -1.21 -4.42 -13.93
C LEU A 34 -0.44 -3.23 -13.36
N GLY A 35 0.37 -2.58 -14.17
CA GLY A 35 1.08 -1.37 -13.76
C GLY A 35 0.13 -0.25 -13.36
N ARG A 36 -0.95 -0.06 -14.11
CA ARG A 36 -1.96 0.95 -13.79
C ARG A 36 -2.67 0.64 -12.48
N GLN A 37 -3.07 -0.61 -12.28
CA GLN A 37 -3.72 -1.04 -11.05
C GLN A 37 -2.78 -0.89 -9.86
N LEU A 38 -1.52 -1.26 -10.04
CA LEU A 38 -0.52 -1.20 -8.99
C LEU A 38 -0.25 0.25 -8.55
N ILE A 39 -0.10 1.17 -9.50
CA ILE A 39 0.08 2.60 -9.20
C ILE A 39 -1.14 3.12 -8.45
N LYS A 40 -2.33 2.82 -8.95
CA LYS A 40 -3.58 3.30 -8.35
C LYS A 40 -3.68 2.86 -6.89
N SER A 41 -3.55 1.56 -6.62
CA SER A 41 -3.68 1.05 -5.26
C SER A 41 -2.48 1.42 -4.39
N GLY A 42 -1.27 1.28 -4.92
CA GLY A 42 -0.03 1.51 -4.16
C GLY A 42 0.15 2.96 -3.71
N THR A 43 -0.30 3.93 -4.52
CA THR A 43 -0.23 5.35 -4.13
C THR A 43 -1.41 5.76 -3.25
N SER A 44 -2.53 5.06 -3.35
CA SER A 44 -3.72 5.35 -2.54
C SER A 44 -3.53 5.00 -1.07
N ILE A 45 -2.62 4.09 -0.75
CA ILE A 45 -2.32 3.75 0.64
C ILE A 45 -1.87 5.02 1.38
N GLY A 46 -0.82 5.66 0.90
CA GLY A 46 -0.25 6.85 1.54
C GLY A 46 -1.19 8.03 1.51
N ALA A 47 -1.93 8.21 0.42
CA ALA A 47 -2.90 9.31 0.31
C ALA A 47 -3.95 9.20 1.41
N ASN A 48 -4.48 8.01 1.67
CA ASN A 48 -5.48 7.82 2.71
C ASN A 48 -4.89 7.91 4.12
N VAL A 49 -3.66 7.44 4.30
CA VAL A 49 -2.97 7.59 5.59
C VAL A 49 -2.79 9.09 5.91
N GLU A 50 -2.38 9.90 4.93
CA GLU A 50 -2.23 11.33 5.15
C GLU A 50 -3.55 12.00 5.49
N GLU A 51 -4.63 11.63 4.80
CA GLU A 51 -5.95 12.15 5.13
C GLU A 51 -6.39 11.73 6.52
N ALA A 52 -6.09 10.50 6.92
CA ALA A 52 -6.42 10.01 8.25
C ALA A 52 -5.72 10.81 9.35
N THR A 53 -4.45 11.16 9.16
CA THR A 53 -3.71 11.94 10.16
C THR A 53 -4.24 13.35 10.33
N GLY A 54 -4.97 13.88 9.34
CA GLY A 54 -5.65 15.17 9.43
C GLY A 54 -7.13 15.09 9.71
N ALA A 55 -7.61 13.92 10.14
CA ALA A 55 -9.05 13.68 10.31
C ALA A 55 -9.65 14.52 11.43
N PHE A 56 -10.91 14.91 11.24
CA PHE A 56 -11.65 15.74 12.21
C PHE A 56 -12.16 14.93 13.42
N SER A 57 -12.32 13.63 13.28
CA SER A 57 -12.88 12.79 14.33
C SER A 57 -12.22 11.42 14.34
N LYS A 58 -12.43 10.69 15.42
CA LYS A 58 -11.97 9.32 15.55
C LYS A 58 -12.59 8.42 14.48
N ASP A 59 -13.88 8.60 14.24
CA ASP A 59 -14.58 7.82 13.22
C ASP A 59 -14.04 8.09 11.83
N ASP A 60 -13.75 9.35 11.51
CA ASP A 60 -13.15 9.71 10.23
C ASP A 60 -11.73 9.11 10.09
N PHE A 61 -10.96 9.16 11.16
CA PHE A 61 -9.63 8.54 11.19
C PHE A 61 -9.72 7.04 10.87
N ILE A 62 -10.61 6.32 11.55
CA ILE A 62 -10.79 4.88 11.34
C ILE A 62 -11.26 4.60 9.92
N PHE A 63 -12.19 5.42 9.41
CA PHE A 63 -12.70 5.27 8.05
C PHE A 63 -11.57 5.38 7.02
N LYS A 64 -10.74 6.40 7.14
CA LYS A 64 -9.62 6.63 6.21
C LYS A 64 -8.56 5.54 6.33
N MET A 65 -8.23 5.11 7.56
CA MET A 65 -7.27 4.03 7.76
C MET A 65 -7.78 2.70 7.21
N ASN A 66 -9.10 2.46 7.29
CA ASN A 66 -9.69 1.27 6.67
C ASN A 66 -9.57 1.28 5.16
N ILE A 67 -9.72 2.45 4.53
CA ILE A 67 -9.52 2.58 3.09
C ILE A 67 -8.05 2.28 2.74
N ALA A 68 -7.12 2.84 3.51
CA ALA A 68 -5.70 2.57 3.31
C ALA A 68 -5.40 1.07 3.42
N LEU A 69 -5.99 0.39 4.40
CA LEU A 69 -5.83 -1.05 4.58
C LEU A 69 -6.37 -1.83 3.39
N LYS A 70 -7.53 -1.44 2.89
CA LYS A 70 -8.12 -2.05 1.70
C LYS A 70 -7.18 -1.91 0.50
N GLU A 71 -6.63 -0.71 0.30
CA GLU A 71 -5.69 -0.47 -0.80
C GLU A 71 -4.39 -1.25 -0.62
N ALA A 72 -3.95 -1.43 0.61
CA ALA A 72 -2.76 -2.24 0.89
C ALA A 72 -2.98 -3.71 0.54
N ARG A 73 -4.16 -4.25 0.84
CA ARG A 73 -4.52 -5.61 0.45
C ARG A 73 -4.56 -5.77 -1.06
N GLU A 74 -5.14 -4.80 -1.75
CA GLU A 74 -5.22 -4.82 -3.20
C GLU A 74 -3.84 -4.74 -3.83
N THR A 75 -2.96 -3.87 -3.31
CA THR A 75 -1.59 -3.75 -3.79
C THR A 75 -0.83 -5.06 -3.64
N ASN A 76 -1.00 -5.73 -2.49
CA ASN A 76 -0.37 -7.02 -2.25
C ASN A 76 -0.83 -8.06 -3.27
N TYR A 77 -2.11 -8.04 -3.62
CA TYR A 77 -2.66 -8.94 -4.62
C TYR A 77 -2.00 -8.72 -6.00
N TRP A 78 -1.91 -7.48 -6.45
CA TRP A 78 -1.28 -7.17 -7.74
C TRP A 78 0.20 -7.58 -7.75
N LEU A 79 0.91 -7.34 -6.66
CA LEU A 79 2.32 -7.72 -6.56
C LEU A 79 2.52 -9.23 -6.62
N ARG A 80 1.63 -10.00 -5.99
CA ARG A 80 1.69 -11.46 -6.06
C ARG A 80 1.45 -11.97 -7.49
N LEU A 81 0.50 -11.36 -8.19
CA LEU A 81 0.26 -11.72 -9.60
C LEU A 81 1.48 -11.43 -10.45
N ILE A 82 2.10 -10.27 -10.27
CA ILE A 82 3.29 -9.88 -11.02
C ILE A 82 4.42 -10.87 -10.76
N ARG A 83 4.62 -11.26 -9.52
CA ARG A 83 5.64 -12.26 -9.16
C ARG A 83 5.35 -13.60 -9.80
N ASP A 84 4.14 -14.11 -9.61
CA ASP A 84 3.79 -15.46 -10.01
C ASP A 84 3.64 -15.62 -11.52
N ALA A 85 3.31 -14.51 -12.21
CA ALA A 85 3.29 -14.49 -13.67
C ALA A 85 4.67 -14.28 -14.30
N GLY A 86 5.71 -14.12 -13.47
CA GLY A 86 7.09 -13.98 -13.96
C GLY A 86 7.36 -12.66 -14.66
N MET A 87 6.62 -11.60 -14.32
CA MET A 87 6.75 -10.30 -14.98
C MET A 87 7.96 -9.50 -14.52
N LEU A 88 8.48 -9.80 -13.35
CA LEU A 88 9.67 -9.19 -12.79
C LEU A 88 10.57 -10.24 -12.20
N LYS A 89 11.87 -9.94 -12.18
CA LYS A 89 12.85 -10.84 -11.60
C LYS A 89 12.91 -10.72 -10.09
N ASN A 90 13.11 -11.85 -9.41
CA ASN A 90 13.53 -11.85 -8.03
C ASN A 90 14.98 -11.34 -7.97
N PRO A 91 15.42 -10.67 -6.89
CA PRO A 91 14.73 -10.44 -5.62
C PRO A 91 13.89 -9.17 -5.56
N GLU A 92 13.86 -8.38 -6.63
CA GLU A 92 13.23 -7.05 -6.62
C GLU A 92 11.76 -7.09 -6.21
N VAL A 93 10.99 -8.02 -6.81
CA VAL A 93 9.56 -8.16 -6.47
C VAL A 93 9.38 -8.69 -5.05
N GLU A 94 10.30 -9.52 -4.56
CA GLU A 94 10.20 -10.05 -3.19
C GLU A 94 10.40 -8.97 -2.15
N ASP A 95 11.33 -8.04 -2.36
CA ASP A 95 11.58 -6.95 -1.42
C ASP A 95 10.35 -6.06 -1.28
N ILE A 96 9.74 -5.69 -2.39
CA ILE A 96 8.56 -4.82 -2.35
C ILE A 96 7.33 -5.57 -1.83
N LEU A 97 7.24 -6.87 -2.08
CA LEU A 97 6.19 -7.71 -1.50
C LEU A 97 6.30 -7.76 0.03
N ASN A 98 7.51 -7.91 0.54
CA ASN A 98 7.74 -7.92 1.98
C ASN A 98 7.33 -6.59 2.61
N GLU A 99 7.67 -5.47 1.98
CA GLU A 99 7.26 -4.16 2.49
C GLU A 99 5.75 -3.98 2.40
N SER A 100 5.13 -4.44 1.33
CA SER A 100 3.67 -4.43 1.19
C SER A 100 2.99 -5.17 2.33
N LYS A 101 3.51 -6.34 2.68
CA LYS A 101 2.99 -7.14 3.78
C LYS A 101 3.14 -6.42 5.13
N ASN A 102 4.31 -5.81 5.35
CA ASN A 102 4.57 -5.07 6.57
C ASN A 102 3.62 -3.88 6.73
N ILE A 103 3.41 -3.11 5.66
CA ILE A 103 2.49 -1.97 5.68
C ILE A 103 1.07 -2.45 5.96
N LYS A 104 0.63 -3.50 5.29
CA LYS A 104 -0.70 -4.08 5.51
C LYS A 104 -0.90 -4.47 6.97
N ASN A 105 0.10 -5.12 7.57
CA ASN A 105 0.02 -5.56 8.96
C ASN A 105 -0.01 -4.39 9.93
N ILE A 106 0.77 -3.35 9.67
CA ILE A 106 0.77 -2.13 10.50
C ILE A 106 -0.60 -1.45 10.44
N LEU A 107 -1.16 -1.28 9.24
CA LEU A 107 -2.47 -0.66 9.06
C LEU A 107 -3.57 -1.47 9.74
N SER A 108 -3.50 -2.80 9.63
CA SER A 108 -4.46 -3.68 10.29
C SER A 108 -4.42 -3.49 11.81
N ALA A 109 -3.22 -3.40 12.38
CA ALA A 109 -3.04 -3.17 13.81
C ALA A 109 -3.57 -1.81 14.25
N ILE A 110 -3.31 -0.76 13.46
CA ILE A 110 -3.80 0.59 13.76
C ILE A 110 -5.33 0.62 13.77
N VAL A 111 -5.97 0.03 12.76
CA VAL A 111 -7.43 -0.02 12.68
C VAL A 111 -8.01 -0.77 13.86
N LYS A 112 -7.47 -1.93 14.18
CA LYS A 112 -7.94 -2.75 15.30
C LYS A 112 -7.83 -1.99 16.63
N THR A 113 -6.65 -1.43 16.91
CA THR A 113 -6.40 -0.67 18.13
C THR A 113 -7.34 0.53 18.23
N SER A 114 -7.53 1.26 17.12
CA SER A 114 -8.39 2.45 17.10
C SER A 114 -9.85 2.10 17.39
N LYS A 115 -10.33 0.99 16.85
CA LYS A 115 -11.70 0.51 17.13
C LYS A 115 -11.88 0.10 18.58
N GLU A 116 -10.89 -0.56 19.17
CA GLU A 116 -10.94 -1.00 20.55
C GLU A 116 -10.95 0.17 21.54
N ARG A 117 -10.32 1.29 21.17
CA ARG A 117 -10.24 2.49 22.03
C ARG A 117 -11.36 3.49 21.77
N ARG A 118 -12.27 3.16 20.88
CA ARG A 118 -13.40 4.01 20.56
C ARG A 118 -14.48 3.92 21.62
#